data_6f684bcfab90d8c63ca408ee9db09a93
#
_entry.id   6f684bcfab90d8c63ca408ee9db09a93
#
_cell.length_a   1.000
_cell.length_b   1.000
_cell.length_c   1.000
_cell.angle_alpha   90.00
_cell.angle_beta   90.00
_cell.angle_gamma   90.00
#
_symmetry.space_group_name_H-M   'P 1'
#
loop_
_entity.id
_entity.type
_entity.pdbx_description
1 polymer ?
#
loop_
_entity_poly.entity_id
_entity_poly.type
_entity_poly.pdbx_seq_one_letter_code
_entity_poly.pdbx_strand_id
1 'polypeptide(L)'
;MEEKTCYVYLLRCEGGSLYAGITSDPERRLRQHRSLEKGGAKYTRGHPPLGYACVWQAADRSAALRLEAYLKRQSHQAKETLCAAADTIVRNEDEYLCRRDLRTDDSLLY
;
A
#
# COMPACT_ATOMS: atom_id res chain seq x y z
N MET A 1 8.17 -18.15 -18.02
CA MET A 1 7.47 -18.01 -16.76
C MET A 1 7.09 -16.55 -16.57
N GLU A 2 5.81 -16.30 -16.35
CA GLU A 2 5.34 -14.93 -16.18
C GLU A 2 5.82 -14.37 -14.85
N GLU A 3 6.35 -13.16 -14.87
CA GLU A 3 6.66 -12.47 -13.63
C GLU A 3 5.36 -12.03 -12.99
N LYS A 4 5.21 -12.31 -11.71
CA LYS A 4 4.03 -11.83 -10.98
C LYS A 4 4.12 -10.34 -10.80
N THR A 5 3.04 -9.65 -11.15
CA THR A 5 2.89 -8.25 -10.85
C THR A 5 3.00 -8.05 -9.34
N CYS A 6 3.70 -7.02 -8.94
CA CYS A 6 3.89 -6.70 -7.53
C CYS A 6 3.27 -5.35 -7.24
N TYR A 7 2.60 -5.24 -6.12
CA TYR A 7 1.90 -4.01 -5.70
C TYR A 7 2.53 -3.48 -4.43
N VAL A 8 2.60 -2.14 -4.35
CA VAL A 8 3.02 -1.44 -3.14
C VAL A 8 1.81 -0.69 -2.62
N TYR A 9 1.55 -0.78 -1.33
CA TYR A 9 0.33 -0.19 -0.77
C TYR A 9 0.63 0.64 0.48
N LEU A 10 -0.25 1.59 0.73
CA LEU A 10 -0.36 2.27 2.01
C LEU A 10 -1.70 1.86 2.61
N LEU A 11 -1.63 1.11 3.71
CA LEU A 11 -2.79 0.59 4.40
C LEU A 11 -3.20 1.58 5.49
N ARG A 12 -4.44 2.08 5.39
CA ARG A 12 -5.01 2.95 6.42
C ARG A 12 -5.42 2.10 7.60
N CYS A 13 -4.95 2.45 8.79
CA CYS A 13 -5.30 1.76 10.00
C CYS A 13 -6.10 2.66 10.93
N GLU A 14 -6.78 2.07 11.90
CA GLU A 14 -7.53 2.82 12.88
C GLU A 14 -6.60 3.78 13.61
N GLY A 15 -7.07 5.01 13.83
CA GLY A 15 -6.22 6.08 14.35
C GLY A 15 -5.56 6.92 13.28
N GLY A 16 -5.70 6.53 12.00
CA GLY A 16 -5.23 7.31 10.86
C GLY A 16 -3.84 6.97 10.34
N SER A 17 -3.13 6.05 10.99
CA SER A 17 -1.78 5.70 10.53
C SER A 17 -1.79 5.01 9.17
N LEU A 18 -0.65 5.10 8.46
CA LEU A 18 -0.47 4.50 7.14
C LEU A 18 0.70 3.52 7.19
N TYR A 19 0.41 2.26 6.97
CA TYR A 19 1.41 1.18 6.96
C TYR A 19 1.76 0.81 5.52
N ALA A 20 3.05 0.85 5.18
CA ALA A 20 3.52 0.51 3.84
C ALA A 20 3.87 -0.98 3.75
N GLY A 21 3.51 -1.59 2.63
CA GLY A 21 3.84 -2.99 2.38
C GLY A 21 3.80 -3.32 0.91
N ILE A 22 4.16 -4.55 0.58
CA ILE A 22 4.09 -5.07 -0.79
C ILE A 22 3.32 -6.37 -0.81
N THR A 23 2.72 -6.68 -1.95
CA THR A 23 2.00 -7.94 -2.14
C THR A 23 1.85 -8.25 -3.63
N SER A 24 1.72 -9.51 -3.98
CA SER A 24 1.34 -9.92 -5.32
C SER A 24 -0.18 -10.03 -5.47
N ASP A 25 -0.92 -9.99 -4.35
CA ASP A 25 -2.37 -10.16 -4.33
C ASP A 25 -3.00 -9.20 -3.31
N PRO A 26 -3.38 -7.99 -3.73
CA PRO A 26 -3.91 -6.98 -2.81
C PRO A 26 -5.16 -7.43 -2.04
N GLU A 27 -6.07 -8.15 -2.68
CA GLU A 27 -7.30 -8.59 -2.01
C GLU A 27 -7.00 -9.59 -0.91
N ARG A 28 -6.18 -10.58 -1.21
CA ARG A 28 -5.79 -11.60 -0.24
C ARG A 28 -5.04 -10.97 0.94
N ARG A 29 -4.11 -10.06 0.64
CA ARG A 29 -3.31 -9.42 1.69
C ARG A 29 -4.18 -8.55 2.61
N LEU A 30 -5.16 -7.87 2.04
CA LEU A 30 -6.09 -7.07 2.85
C LEU A 30 -6.91 -7.98 3.80
N ARG A 31 -7.37 -9.13 3.31
CA ARG A 31 -8.07 -10.08 4.16
C ARG A 31 -7.18 -10.57 5.30
N GLN A 32 -5.89 -10.85 5.01
CA GLN A 32 -4.94 -11.26 6.03
C GLN A 32 -4.74 -10.20 7.11
N HIS A 33 -4.63 -8.94 6.70
CA HIS A 33 -4.50 -7.83 7.65
C HIS A 33 -5.75 -7.68 8.51
N ARG A 34 -6.93 -7.77 7.90
CA ARG A 34 -8.20 -7.57 8.60
C ARG A 34 -8.54 -8.70 9.56
N SER A 35 -8.14 -9.92 9.24
CA SER A 35 -8.49 -11.07 10.06
C SER A 35 -7.75 -11.09 11.39
N LEU A 36 -6.63 -10.39 11.51
CA LEU A 36 -5.74 -10.44 12.66
C LEU A 36 -5.26 -11.87 12.96
N GLU A 37 -5.43 -12.75 11.99
CA GLU A 37 -5.06 -14.15 12.10
C GLU A 37 -3.63 -14.38 11.59
N LYS A 38 -3.26 -15.66 11.54
CA LYS A 38 -1.99 -16.10 11.00
C LYS A 38 -1.78 -15.51 9.61
N GLY A 39 -0.69 -14.78 9.42
CA GLY A 39 -0.38 -14.09 8.17
C GLY A 39 -0.59 -12.59 8.20
N GLY A 40 -1.30 -12.06 9.19
CA GLY A 40 -1.45 -10.63 9.37
C GLY A 40 -0.14 -10.01 9.86
N ALA A 41 0.15 -8.77 9.46
CA ALA A 41 1.34 -8.07 9.93
C ALA A 41 1.24 -7.77 11.42
N LYS A 42 2.35 -7.89 12.12
CA LYS A 42 2.41 -7.63 13.56
C LYS A 42 1.90 -6.23 13.91
N TYR A 43 2.22 -5.24 13.08
CA TYR A 43 1.78 -3.87 13.26
C TYR A 43 0.25 -3.75 13.32
N THR A 44 -0.47 -4.43 12.43
CA THR A 44 -1.92 -4.31 12.33
C THR A 44 -2.67 -4.97 13.48
N ARG A 45 -2.01 -5.76 14.33
CA ARG A 45 -2.64 -6.33 15.51
C ARG A 45 -3.02 -5.27 16.53
N GLY A 46 -2.18 -4.23 16.67
CA GLY A 46 -2.47 -3.12 17.57
C GLY A 46 -3.15 -1.94 16.90
N HIS A 47 -3.23 -1.96 15.55
CA HIS A 47 -3.77 -0.89 14.73
C HIS A 47 -4.66 -1.51 13.66
N PRO A 48 -5.93 -1.82 13.99
CA PRO A 48 -6.81 -2.51 13.05
C PRO A 48 -6.90 -1.82 11.69
N PRO A 49 -6.75 -2.57 10.59
CA PRO A 49 -6.76 -1.99 9.26
C PRO A 49 -8.17 -1.62 8.81
N LEU A 50 -8.28 -0.46 8.17
CA LEU A 50 -9.53 0.01 7.58
C LEU A 50 -9.60 -0.33 6.10
N GLY A 51 -8.47 -0.26 5.39
CA GLY A 51 -8.41 -0.55 3.97
C GLY A 51 -7.22 0.16 3.32
N TYR A 52 -7.05 -0.05 2.03
CA TYR A 52 -5.97 0.60 1.30
C TYR A 52 -6.30 2.07 1.03
N ALA A 53 -5.40 2.95 1.45
CA ALA A 53 -5.47 4.36 1.12
C ALA A 53 -4.93 4.60 -0.30
N CYS A 54 -3.91 3.85 -0.70
CA CYS A 54 -3.36 3.92 -2.04
C CYS A 54 -2.64 2.62 -2.38
N VAL A 55 -2.69 2.24 -3.67
CA VAL A 55 -1.99 1.07 -4.18
C VAL A 55 -1.32 1.45 -5.49
N TRP A 56 -0.06 1.07 -5.65
CA TRP A 56 0.69 1.26 -6.89
C TRP A 56 1.12 -0.09 -7.42
N GLN A 57 1.04 -0.23 -8.74
CA GLN A 57 1.49 -1.42 -9.44
C GLN A 57 2.93 -1.22 -9.90
N ALA A 58 3.83 -2.11 -9.50
CA ALA A 58 5.24 -2.08 -9.87
C ALA A 58 5.52 -3.11 -10.96
N ALA A 59 6.58 -2.87 -11.73
CA ALA A 59 6.96 -3.78 -12.82
C ALA A 59 7.41 -5.15 -12.30
N ASP A 60 8.09 -5.16 -11.16
CA ASP A 60 8.60 -6.39 -10.56
C ASP A 60 8.79 -6.20 -9.05
N ARG A 61 9.24 -7.27 -8.38
CA ARG A 61 9.43 -7.25 -6.94
C ARG A 61 10.54 -6.26 -6.51
N SER A 62 11.60 -6.15 -7.29
CA SER A 62 12.70 -5.24 -6.96
C SER A 62 12.23 -3.79 -6.96
N ALA A 63 11.45 -3.41 -7.99
CA ALA A 63 10.86 -2.07 -8.07
C ALA A 63 9.91 -1.83 -6.88
N ALA A 64 9.10 -2.82 -6.53
CA ALA A 64 8.18 -2.71 -5.40
C ALA A 64 8.93 -2.49 -4.09
N LEU A 65 10.02 -3.22 -3.86
CA LEU A 65 10.83 -3.07 -2.66
C LEU A 65 11.46 -1.68 -2.57
N ARG A 66 11.89 -1.11 -3.70
CA ARG A 66 12.46 0.25 -3.72
C ARG A 66 11.41 1.29 -3.33
N LEU A 67 10.18 1.18 -3.84
CA LEU A 67 9.11 2.11 -3.46
C LEU A 67 8.69 1.92 -2.01
N GLU A 68 8.56 0.68 -1.56
CA GLU A 68 8.23 0.41 -0.16
C GLU A 68 9.23 1.06 0.79
N ALA A 69 10.54 0.90 0.51
CA ALA A 69 11.60 1.49 1.32
C ALA A 69 11.50 3.01 1.33
N TYR A 70 11.21 3.62 0.17
CA TYR A 70 11.02 5.07 0.07
C TYR A 70 9.83 5.52 0.92
N LEU A 71 8.69 4.83 0.82
CA LEU A 71 7.48 5.19 1.57
C LEU A 71 7.71 5.07 3.08
N LYS A 72 8.43 4.06 3.52
CA LYS A 72 8.72 3.86 4.95
C LYS A 72 9.57 4.98 5.54
N ARG A 73 10.34 5.68 4.72
CA ARG A 73 11.14 6.82 5.16
C ARG A 73 10.37 8.14 5.17
N GLN A 74 9.16 8.16 4.62
CA GLN A 74 8.36 9.37 4.54
C GLN A 74 7.62 9.64 5.85
N SER A 75 7.40 10.92 6.14
CA SER A 75 6.57 11.33 7.27
C SER A 75 5.13 10.91 7.02
N HIS A 76 4.34 10.87 8.07
CA HIS A 76 2.90 10.62 7.94
C HIS A 76 2.25 11.62 7.00
N GLN A 77 2.60 12.91 7.13
CA GLN A 77 2.05 13.96 6.27
C GLN A 77 2.41 13.73 4.81
N ALA A 78 3.65 13.35 4.52
CA ALA A 78 4.08 13.07 3.15
C ALA A 78 3.32 11.89 2.55
N LYS A 79 3.07 10.85 3.35
CA LYS A 79 2.27 9.70 2.90
C LYS A 79 0.82 10.11 2.62
N GLU A 80 0.23 10.95 3.47
CA GLU A 80 -1.14 11.45 3.25
C GLU A 80 -1.21 12.27 1.96
N THR A 81 -0.20 13.09 1.69
CA THR A 81 -0.14 13.88 0.46
C THR A 81 -0.10 12.98 -0.77
N LEU A 82 0.70 11.90 -0.72
CA LEU A 82 0.76 10.94 -1.82
C LEU A 82 -0.59 10.25 -2.04
N CYS A 83 -1.28 9.89 -0.97
CA CYS A 83 -2.60 9.27 -1.06
C CYS A 83 -3.64 10.23 -1.66
N ALA A 84 -3.58 11.50 -1.27
CA ALA A 84 -4.50 12.51 -1.78
C ALA A 84 -4.28 12.78 -3.26
N ALA A 85 -3.02 12.81 -3.72
CA ALA A 85 -2.68 12.99 -5.12
C ALA A 85 -3.11 11.79 -5.96
N ALA A 86 -2.93 10.58 -5.43
CA ALA A 86 -3.29 9.31 -6.08
C ALA A 86 -2.80 9.24 -7.52
N ASP A 87 -1.56 9.66 -7.74
CA ASP A 87 -0.95 9.73 -9.07
C ASP A 87 0.08 8.62 -9.28
N THR A 88 0.30 8.30 -10.55
CA THR A 88 1.42 7.45 -10.95
C THR A 88 2.72 8.10 -10.49
N ILE A 89 3.58 7.31 -9.89
CA ILE A 89 4.89 7.78 -9.42
C ILE A 89 5.95 7.33 -10.41
N VAL A 90 6.82 8.27 -10.80
CA VAL A 90 8.03 7.96 -11.55
C VAL A 90 9.20 8.29 -10.64
N ARG A 91 10.02 7.30 -10.34
CA ARG A 91 11.15 7.48 -9.42
C ARG A 91 12.34 6.70 -9.93
N ASN A 92 13.45 7.42 -10.16
CA ASN A 92 14.60 6.86 -10.85
C ASN A 92 14.15 6.39 -12.25
N GLU A 93 14.31 5.14 -12.60
CA GLU A 93 13.84 4.62 -13.88
C GLU A 93 12.58 3.77 -13.72
N ASP A 94 12.01 3.74 -12.52
CA ASP A 94 10.82 2.95 -12.23
C ASP A 94 9.56 3.79 -12.38
N GLU A 95 8.54 3.18 -12.97
CA GLU A 95 7.20 3.78 -13.04
C GLU A 95 6.24 2.92 -12.23
N TYR A 96 5.46 3.55 -11.36
CA TYR A 96 4.51 2.88 -10.49
C TYR A 96 3.12 3.39 -10.81
N LEU A 97 2.31 2.53 -11.43
CA LEU A 97 0.96 2.90 -11.85
C LEU A 97 0.03 2.93 -10.64
N CYS A 98 -0.61 4.07 -10.42
CA CYS A 98 -1.57 4.19 -9.33
C CYS A 98 -2.85 3.40 -9.66
N ARG A 99 -3.23 2.51 -8.77
CA ARG A 99 -4.41 1.67 -8.91
C ARG A 99 -5.52 2.18 -8.00
N ARG A 100 -6.22 3.22 -8.44
CA ARG A 100 -7.31 3.83 -7.70
C ARG A 100 -8.47 2.87 -7.44
N ASP A 101 -8.65 1.90 -8.33
CA ASP A 101 -9.68 0.87 -8.23
C ASP A 101 -9.49 -0.04 -7.01
N LEU A 102 -8.28 -0.07 -6.44
CA LEU A 102 -7.96 -0.90 -5.27
C LEU A 102 -8.06 -0.13 -3.95
N ARG A 103 -8.40 1.14 -3.98
CA ARG A 103 -8.58 1.96 -2.79
C ARG A 103 -9.82 1.52 -2.03
N THR A 104 -9.69 1.22 -0.74
CA THR A 104 -10.77 0.65 0.07
C THR A 104 -10.86 1.21 1.48
N ASP A 105 -10.23 2.34 1.75
CA ASP A 105 -10.23 2.95 3.08
C ASP A 105 -11.35 3.98 3.31
N ASP A 106 -12.31 4.05 2.38
CA ASP A 106 -13.44 4.97 2.40
C ASP A 106 -13.07 6.46 2.33
N SER A 107 -11.79 6.77 2.15
CA SER A 107 -11.36 8.17 2.07
C SER A 107 -11.89 8.90 0.83
N LEU A 108 -12.42 8.16 -0.13
CA LEU A 108 -13.08 8.73 -1.30
C LEU A 108 -14.49 9.28 -1.00
N LEU A 109 -15.03 8.97 0.18
CA LEU A 109 -16.35 9.42 0.59
C LEU A 109 -16.34 10.82 1.21
N TYR A 110 -15.18 11.40 1.42
CA TYR A 110 -15.02 12.69 2.10
C TYR A 110 -14.29 13.70 1.26
#